data_795986bd22a51a6cca44c7b394521da3
#
_entry.id   795986bd22a51a6cca44c7b394521da3
#
_cell.length_a   1.000
_cell.length_b   1.000
_cell.length_c   1.000
_cell.angle_alpha   90.00
_cell.angle_beta   90.00
_cell.angle_gamma   90.00
#
_symmetry.space_group_name_H-M   'P 1'
#
loop_
_entity.id
_entity.type
_entity.pdbx_description
1 polymer ?
#
loop_
_entity_poly.entity_id
_entity_poly.type
_entity_poly.pdbx_seq_one_letter_code
_entity_poly.pdbx_strand_id
1 'polypeptide(L)'
;MMEEESGYIILDVRTPEEFAERHIPGAINVANETIGTDEIPELPDKDQLILVYCRSGNRSKQASEKLAALGYTNIVEFGGINDWPGETVSGTGL
;
A
#
# COMPACT_ATOMS: atom_id res chain seq x y z
N MET A 1 -10.98 -5.02 13.56
CA MET A 1 -10.75 -4.71 12.83
C MET A 1 -10.41 -5.42 11.81
N MET A 2 -10.35 -4.97 10.89
CA MET A 2 -10.30 -5.78 9.79
C MET A 2 -8.99 -6.35 9.58
N GLU A 3 -8.02 -5.64 10.01
CA GLU A 3 -6.74 -6.02 9.59
C GLU A 3 -6.30 -7.29 10.14
N GLU A 4 -6.53 -7.49 11.39
CA GLU A 4 -5.95 -8.67 11.93
C GLU A 4 -6.71 -9.90 11.54
N GLU A 5 -8.00 -9.81 11.51
CA GLU A 5 -8.69 -11.04 11.21
C GLU A 5 -8.66 -11.34 9.73
N SER A 6 -8.49 -10.35 8.90
CA SER A 6 -8.45 -10.63 7.49
C SER A 6 -7.07 -11.10 7.04
N GLY A 7 -6.04 -10.82 7.80
CA GLY A 7 -4.71 -11.25 7.44
C GLY A 7 -4.10 -10.51 6.26
N TYR A 8 -4.52 -9.29 5.99
CA TYR A 8 -3.93 -8.52 4.90
C TYR A 8 -3.59 -7.11 5.34
N ILE A 9 -2.73 -6.47 4.55
CA ILE A 9 -2.35 -5.08 4.73
C ILE A 9 -2.70 -4.35 3.44
N ILE A 10 -3.32 -3.17 3.56
CA ILE A 10 -3.56 -2.31 2.39
C ILE A 10 -2.46 -1.27 2.37
N LEU A 11 -1.71 -1.22 1.27
CA LEU A 11 -0.55 -0.37 1.16
C LEU A 11 -0.77 0.70 0.10
N ASP A 12 -0.71 1.97 0.54
CA ASP A 12 -0.81 3.12 -0.34
C ASP A 12 0.61 3.58 -0.66
N VAL A 13 0.99 3.51 -1.93
CA VAL A 13 2.36 3.85 -2.33
C VAL A 13 2.45 5.23 -2.99
N ARG A 14 1.44 6.06 -2.74
CA ARG A 14 1.46 7.46 -3.20
C ARG A 14 2.28 8.30 -2.23
N THR A 15 2.40 9.59 -2.51
CA THR A 15 3.14 10.47 -1.61
C THR A 15 2.35 10.67 -0.31
N PRO A 16 3.03 11.09 0.77
CA PRO A 16 2.31 11.38 2.01
C PRO A 16 1.24 12.45 1.85
N GLU A 17 1.47 13.43 0.98
CA GLU A 17 0.49 14.49 0.74
C GLU A 17 -0.78 13.92 0.10
N GLU A 18 -0.61 13.03 -0.85
CA GLU A 18 -1.76 12.39 -1.49
C GLU A 18 -2.53 11.52 -0.51
N PHE A 19 -1.79 10.81 0.33
CA PHE A 19 -2.39 9.96 1.36
C PHE A 19 -3.22 10.80 2.32
N ALA A 20 -2.70 11.97 2.70
CA ALA A 20 -3.40 12.86 3.62
C ALA A 20 -4.67 13.42 3.00
N GLU A 21 -4.67 13.65 1.68
CA GLU A 21 -5.85 14.15 1.01
C GLU A 21 -6.99 13.15 1.05
N ARG A 22 -6.71 11.91 0.73
CA ARG A 22 -7.66 10.82 0.90
C ARG A 22 -6.95 9.49 0.68
N HIS A 23 -7.42 8.48 1.36
CA HIS A 23 -6.89 7.13 1.22
C HIS A 23 -7.96 6.13 1.61
N ILE A 24 -7.72 4.87 1.28
CA ILE A 24 -8.64 3.80 1.64
C ILE A 24 -8.56 3.58 3.15
N PRO A 25 -9.69 3.47 3.85
CA PRO A 25 -9.66 3.26 5.30
C PRO A 25 -8.82 2.04 5.66
N GLY A 26 -7.96 2.21 6.64
CA GLY A 26 -7.08 1.13 7.09
C GLY A 26 -5.78 1.01 6.34
N ALA A 27 -5.58 1.78 5.28
CA ALA A 27 -4.35 1.70 4.51
C ALA A 27 -3.20 2.35 5.26
N ILE A 28 -1.99 1.84 5.04
CA ILE A 28 -0.79 2.51 5.52
C ILE A 28 -0.07 3.09 4.32
N ASN A 29 0.74 4.11 4.55
CA ASN A 29 1.42 4.82 3.48
C ASN A 29 2.92 4.54 3.49
N VAL A 30 3.42 3.98 2.39
CA VAL A 30 4.86 3.85 2.16
C VAL A 30 5.07 4.29 0.72
N ALA A 31 5.58 5.49 0.52
CA ALA A 31 5.68 6.07 -0.83
C ALA A 31 6.58 5.24 -1.71
N ASN A 32 6.17 5.05 -2.96
CA ASN A 32 6.91 4.23 -3.92
C ASN A 32 8.38 4.65 -4.03
N GLU A 33 8.65 5.95 -4.02
CA GLU A 33 10.03 6.41 -4.16
C GLU A 33 10.89 6.08 -2.96
N THR A 34 10.31 5.71 -1.83
CA THR A 34 11.10 5.31 -0.67
C THR A 34 11.32 3.81 -0.60
N ILE A 35 10.68 3.04 -1.45
CA ILE A 35 10.89 1.60 -1.48
C ILE A 35 12.13 1.32 -2.31
N GLY A 36 13.12 0.76 -1.68
CA GLY A 36 14.39 0.49 -2.34
C GLY A 36 14.89 -0.89 -1.99
N THR A 37 16.11 -0.96 -1.46
CA THR A 37 16.72 -2.24 -1.16
C THR A 37 16.69 -2.54 0.33
N ASP A 38 16.24 -1.60 1.14
CA ASP A 38 16.21 -1.80 2.59
C ASP A 38 14.88 -2.38 3.01
N GLU A 39 14.88 -3.04 4.16
CA GLU A 39 13.64 -3.57 4.70
C GLU A 39 12.68 -2.45 5.06
N ILE A 40 11.40 -2.76 5.01
CA ILE A 40 10.35 -1.80 5.32
C ILE A 40 9.80 -2.16 6.69
N PRO A 41 10.05 -1.31 7.71
CA PRO A 41 9.61 -1.66 9.07
C PRO A 41 8.11 -1.87 9.21
N GLU A 42 7.33 -1.18 8.38
CA GLU A 42 5.87 -1.31 8.41
C GLU A 42 5.41 -2.65 7.87
N LEU A 43 6.29 -3.37 7.19
CA LEU A 43 5.95 -4.64 6.55
C LEU A 43 6.97 -5.71 6.99
N PRO A 44 6.91 -6.11 8.24
CA PRO A 44 7.92 -7.04 8.76
C PRO A 44 7.75 -8.48 8.29
N ASP A 45 6.57 -8.85 7.87
CA ASP A 45 6.28 -10.23 7.49
C ASP A 45 6.29 -10.35 5.98
N LYS A 46 7.25 -11.07 5.43
CA LYS A 46 7.40 -11.20 3.98
C LYS A 46 6.33 -12.05 3.34
N ASP A 47 5.61 -12.83 4.11
CA ASP A 47 4.54 -13.67 3.60
C ASP A 47 3.15 -13.06 3.80
N GLN A 48 3.10 -11.89 4.41
CA GLN A 48 1.83 -11.20 4.64
C GLN A 48 1.20 -10.82 3.30
N LEU A 49 -0.10 -10.99 3.18
CA LEU A 49 -0.82 -10.53 1.99
C LEU A 49 -0.84 -9.01 1.98
N ILE A 50 -0.34 -8.43 0.92
CA ILE A 50 -0.24 -6.97 0.78
C ILE A 50 -1.02 -6.56 -0.44
N LEU A 51 -2.03 -5.70 -0.23
CA LEU A 51 -2.84 -5.15 -1.31
C LEU A 51 -2.31 -3.75 -1.61
N VAL A 52 -1.74 -3.57 -2.77
CA VAL A 52 -0.98 -2.36 -3.12
C VAL A 52 -1.77 -1.52 -4.10
N TYR A 53 -1.84 -0.21 -3.85
CA TYR A 53 -2.49 0.69 -4.80
C TYR A 53 -1.77 2.03 -4.85
N CYS A 54 -2.01 2.78 -5.91
CA CYS A 54 -1.55 4.14 -6.01
C CYS A 54 -2.70 4.99 -6.56
N ARG A 55 -2.43 6.02 -7.32
CA ARG A 55 -3.48 6.86 -7.87
C ARG A 55 -4.13 6.22 -9.09
N SER A 56 -3.31 5.78 -10.05
CA SER A 56 -3.82 5.25 -11.31
C SER A 56 -3.24 3.90 -11.69
N GLY A 57 -2.34 3.34 -10.90
CA GLY A 57 -1.78 2.02 -11.13
C GLY A 57 -0.31 1.98 -11.51
N ASN A 58 0.26 3.08 -11.98
CA ASN A 58 1.66 3.08 -12.43
C ASN A 58 2.64 2.87 -11.28
N ARG A 59 2.49 3.64 -10.22
CA ARG A 59 3.40 3.55 -9.09
C ARG A 59 3.19 2.24 -8.32
N SER A 60 1.96 1.75 -8.28
CA SER A 60 1.70 0.50 -7.58
C SER A 60 2.34 -0.68 -8.29
N LYS A 61 2.41 -0.65 -9.61
CA LYS A 61 3.12 -1.69 -10.35
C LYS A 61 4.61 -1.65 -10.05
N GLN A 62 5.19 -0.46 -10.04
CA GLN A 62 6.60 -0.30 -9.71
C GLN A 62 6.88 -0.75 -8.29
N ALA A 63 6.03 -0.35 -7.36
CA ALA A 63 6.19 -0.73 -5.97
C ALA A 63 6.08 -2.23 -5.78
N SER A 64 5.15 -2.86 -6.47
CA SER A 64 4.99 -4.30 -6.37
C SER A 64 6.24 -5.04 -6.84
N GLU A 65 6.86 -4.57 -7.91
CA GLU A 65 8.10 -5.16 -8.40
C GLU A 65 9.22 -4.99 -7.38
N LYS A 66 9.30 -3.82 -6.76
CA LYS A 66 10.31 -3.56 -5.74
C LYS A 66 10.09 -4.45 -4.52
N LEU A 67 8.84 -4.61 -4.11
CA LEU A 67 8.52 -5.46 -2.97
C LEU A 67 8.87 -6.92 -3.26
N ALA A 68 8.58 -7.38 -4.46
CA ALA A 68 8.93 -8.75 -4.84
C ALA A 68 10.44 -8.94 -4.79
N ALA A 69 11.20 -7.94 -5.22
CA ALA A 69 12.65 -8.02 -5.16
C ALA A 69 13.18 -8.06 -3.73
N LEU A 70 12.42 -7.50 -2.80
CA LEU A 70 12.80 -7.53 -1.38
C LEU A 70 12.40 -8.85 -0.70
N GLY A 71 11.70 -9.73 -1.41
CA GLY A 71 11.34 -11.02 -0.86
C GLY A 71 9.91 -11.18 -0.41
N TYR A 72 9.08 -10.18 -0.65
CA TYR A 72 7.66 -10.31 -0.30
C TYR A 72 6.99 -11.23 -1.30
N THR A 73 6.19 -12.18 -0.81
CA THR A 73 5.68 -13.27 -1.62
C THR A 73 4.18 -13.20 -1.92
N ASN A 74 3.43 -12.37 -1.20
CA ASN A 74 1.99 -12.28 -1.38
C ASN A 74 1.57 -10.86 -1.68
N ILE A 75 1.86 -10.40 -2.88
CA ILE A 75 1.58 -9.03 -3.29
C ILE A 75 0.47 -9.04 -4.33
N VAL A 76 -0.58 -8.27 -4.10
CA VAL A 76 -1.65 -8.09 -5.08
C VAL A 76 -1.77 -6.59 -5.35
N GLU A 77 -1.50 -6.20 -6.59
CA GLU A 77 -1.61 -4.82 -7.00
C GLU A 77 -2.97 -4.65 -7.65
N PHE A 78 -3.82 -3.79 -7.10
CA PHE A 78 -5.19 -3.69 -7.60
C PHE A 78 -5.49 -2.36 -8.29
N GLY A 79 -4.47 -1.59 -8.63
CA GLY A 79 -4.69 -0.42 -9.48
C GLY A 79 -4.63 0.88 -8.72
N GLY A 80 -5.65 1.68 -8.85
CA GLY A 80 -5.60 3.02 -8.32
C GLY A 80 -6.84 3.41 -7.55
N ILE A 81 -6.64 4.37 -6.66
CA ILE A 81 -7.74 4.88 -5.85
C ILE A 81 -8.78 5.57 -6.74
N ASN A 82 -8.38 6.02 -7.93
CA ASN A 82 -9.32 6.63 -8.86
C ASN A 82 -10.43 5.68 -9.28
N ASP A 83 -10.14 4.38 -9.25
CA ASP A 83 -11.13 3.38 -9.62
C ASP A 83 -11.76 2.70 -8.41
N TRP A 84 -11.42 3.16 -7.23
CA TRP A 84 -11.93 2.55 -6.00
C TRP A 84 -13.38 2.97 -5.76
N PRO A 85 -14.31 2.04 -5.73
CA PRO A 85 -15.72 2.39 -5.58
C PRO A 85 -16.15 2.58 -4.13
N GLY A 86 -15.28 2.28 -3.21
CA GLY A 86 -15.64 2.31 -1.80
C GLY A 86 -15.33 3.64 -1.14
N GLU A 87 -15.41 3.61 0.16
CA GLU A 87 -15.22 4.77 0.99
C GLU A 87 -13.76 5.18 1.05
N THR A 88 -13.48 6.47 1.20
CA THR A 88 -12.14 6.97 1.49
C THR A 88 -12.21 7.89 2.68
N VAL A 89 -11.06 8.09 3.32
CA VAL A 89 -10.95 9.00 4.46
C VAL A 89 -9.79 9.94 4.20
N SER A 90 -9.73 11.04 4.94
CA SER A 90 -8.65 12.01 4.79
C SER A 90 -7.87 12.11 6.08
N GLY A 91 -6.71 12.76 6.02
CA GLY A 91 -5.85 12.93 7.18
C GLY A 91 -4.74 11.89 7.19
N THR A 92 -3.85 11.99 8.19
CA THR A 92 -2.71 11.11 8.24
C THR A 92 -2.94 9.93 9.15
N GLY A 93 -4.15 9.69 9.44
CA GLY A 93 -4.30 8.51 10.03
C GLY A 93 -4.73 8.30 11.26
N LEU A 94 -4.92 8.95 11.54
CA LEU A 94 -5.28 8.44 12.66
C LEU A 94 -6.39 8.87 13.19
#